data_ec17a4e640b66892351c1a9e636d6fee
#
_entry.id   ec17a4e640b66892351c1a9e636d6fee
#
_cell.length_a   1.000
_cell.length_b   1.000
_cell.length_c   1.000
_cell.angle_alpha   90.00
_cell.angle_beta   90.00
_cell.angle_gamma   90.00
#
_symmetry.space_group_name_H-M   'P 1'
#
loop_
_entity.id
_entity.type
_entity.pdbx_description
1 polymer ?
#
loop_
_entity_poly.entity_id
_entity_poly.type
_entity_poly.pdbx_seq_one_letter_code
_entity_poly.pdbx_strand_id
1 'polypeptide(L)'
;PAVAAALQPRAVIVTNLFRDQLDRYGEVTHTLENIMAGVTNSPHATLCLNADDSMVASIADKVDSDVIFYGVSCEIYPERVADLSDATHCIMCGNEYEYEYVTFAHLGGFRCPACGYARPVPMVAVEKILERHSDSCVLEISVDGESSAVPVDVPASYDIYNCACVVAGLLAFGFSKEQAFEALGKFKHGFGRSEVLDVNGTKVRLMLMKNPAGCNQIINLLLNETDEDMGLVCILNDQECDGTDVSWIYDAGWEAICARKRTAICSGDRAEDMALRLKYAGMPADGIRIIHDYGELIEELGRMGHAVTVVANYSAMLGFRAKAASVLGLAGFWEG
;
A
#
# COMPACT_ATOMS: atom_id res chain seq x y z
N PRO A 1 8.74 -11.18 -17.87
CA PRO A 1 9.60 -12.27 -18.36
C PRO A 1 10.75 -11.76 -19.24
N ALA A 2 10.46 -10.95 -20.28
CA ALA A 2 11.47 -10.50 -21.25
C ALA A 2 12.60 -9.67 -20.60
N VAL A 3 12.26 -8.74 -19.69
CA VAL A 3 13.24 -7.92 -18.96
C VAL A 3 14.15 -8.79 -18.09
N ALA A 4 13.59 -9.75 -17.36
CA ALA A 4 14.34 -10.67 -16.51
C ALA A 4 15.32 -11.52 -17.33
N ALA A 5 14.87 -12.06 -18.47
CA ALA A 5 15.71 -12.81 -19.39
C ALA A 5 16.89 -11.97 -19.94
N ALA A 6 16.68 -10.68 -20.20
CA ALA A 6 17.71 -9.80 -20.75
C ALA A 6 18.70 -9.31 -19.69
N LEU A 7 18.21 -8.94 -18.49
CA LEU A 7 19.01 -8.34 -17.43
C LEU A 7 19.75 -9.35 -16.56
N GLN A 8 19.24 -10.59 -16.44
CA GLN A 8 19.76 -11.63 -15.54
C GLN A 8 20.01 -11.06 -14.13
N PRO A 9 18.95 -10.63 -13.40
CA PRO A 9 19.07 -9.93 -12.14
C PRO A 9 19.74 -10.83 -11.08
N ARG A 10 20.50 -10.22 -10.16
CA ARG A 10 21.10 -10.92 -9.00
C ARG A 10 20.10 -11.17 -7.89
N ALA A 11 19.06 -10.35 -7.80
CA ALA A 11 17.97 -10.51 -6.86
C ALA A 11 16.64 -10.17 -7.54
N VAL A 12 15.60 -10.89 -7.16
CA VAL A 12 14.20 -10.62 -7.55
C VAL A 12 13.37 -10.50 -6.29
N ILE A 13 12.68 -9.38 -6.15
CA ILE A 13 11.79 -9.14 -5.02
C ILE A 13 10.35 -9.22 -5.50
N VAL A 14 9.52 -10.02 -4.83
CA VAL A 14 8.08 -10.08 -5.07
C VAL A 14 7.36 -9.63 -3.82
N THR A 15 6.65 -8.50 -3.91
CA THR A 15 6.08 -7.82 -2.75
C THR A 15 4.74 -8.42 -2.32
N ASN A 16 3.80 -8.51 -3.24
CA ASN A 16 2.46 -9.05 -3.01
C ASN A 16 1.74 -9.24 -4.35
N LEU A 17 0.62 -9.94 -4.31
CA LEU A 17 -0.26 -10.16 -5.44
C LEU A 17 -1.69 -9.76 -5.06
N PHE A 18 -2.14 -8.62 -5.57
CA PHE A 18 -3.51 -8.13 -5.42
C PHE A 18 -4.16 -7.93 -6.78
N ARG A 19 -5.49 -7.96 -6.80
CA ARG A 19 -6.24 -7.51 -7.97
C ARG A 19 -5.93 -6.06 -8.26
N ASP A 20 -5.54 -5.78 -9.50
CA ASP A 20 -5.23 -4.45 -9.97
C ASP A 20 -5.54 -4.38 -11.48
N GLN A 21 -6.37 -3.45 -11.90
CA GLN A 21 -6.74 -3.24 -13.31
C GLN A 21 -7.07 -4.57 -14.02
N LEU A 22 -8.12 -5.29 -13.55
CA LEU A 22 -8.52 -6.60 -14.09
C LEU A 22 -8.80 -6.58 -15.59
N ASP A 23 -9.28 -5.46 -16.12
CA ASP A 23 -9.48 -5.19 -17.54
C ASP A 23 -8.18 -5.25 -18.35
N ARG A 24 -7.03 -4.98 -17.72
CA ARG A 24 -5.70 -4.94 -18.34
C ARG A 24 -4.85 -6.16 -18.05
N TYR A 25 -4.85 -6.62 -16.80
CA TYR A 25 -3.92 -7.67 -16.32
C TYR A 25 -4.60 -9.02 -16.10
N GLY A 26 -5.93 -9.08 -16.14
CA GLY A 26 -6.71 -10.28 -15.86
C GLY A 26 -6.63 -10.72 -14.39
N GLU A 27 -6.93 -11.97 -14.15
CA GLU A 27 -6.96 -12.55 -12.81
C GLU A 27 -5.56 -12.60 -12.15
N VAL A 28 -5.54 -12.57 -10.83
CA VAL A 28 -4.30 -12.61 -10.01
C VAL A 28 -3.43 -13.81 -10.34
N THR A 29 -4.04 -14.97 -10.66
CA THR A 29 -3.34 -16.19 -11.07
C THR A 29 -2.54 -16.00 -12.35
N HIS A 30 -3.06 -15.25 -13.32
CA HIS A 30 -2.31 -14.93 -14.54
C HIS A 30 -1.10 -14.03 -14.25
N THR A 31 -1.25 -13.09 -13.31
CA THR A 31 -0.13 -12.27 -12.84
C THR A 31 0.95 -13.14 -12.19
N LEU A 32 0.55 -14.11 -11.36
CA LEU A 32 1.49 -15.06 -10.76
C LEU A 32 2.23 -15.89 -11.83
N GLU A 33 1.55 -16.37 -12.87
CA GLU A 33 2.19 -17.10 -13.98
C GLU A 33 3.25 -16.24 -14.69
N ASN A 34 2.95 -14.97 -14.94
CA ASN A 34 3.90 -14.03 -15.55
C ASN A 34 5.12 -13.76 -14.64
N ILE A 35 4.93 -13.64 -13.33
CA ILE A 35 6.03 -13.53 -12.35
C ILE A 35 6.87 -14.80 -12.37
N MET A 36 6.23 -15.96 -12.32
CA MET A 36 6.92 -17.26 -12.40
C MET A 36 7.78 -17.38 -13.65
N ALA A 37 7.26 -16.99 -14.81
CA ALA A 37 8.05 -16.97 -16.05
C ALA A 37 9.25 -16.00 -15.95
N GLY A 38 9.14 -14.88 -15.24
CA GLY A 38 10.23 -13.96 -14.96
C GLY A 38 11.30 -14.58 -14.04
N VAL A 39 10.86 -15.21 -12.97
CA VAL A 39 11.74 -15.91 -12.01
C VAL A 39 12.48 -17.06 -12.67
N THR A 40 11.79 -17.90 -13.45
CA THR A 40 12.40 -19.02 -14.19
C THR A 40 13.49 -18.52 -15.17
N ASN A 41 13.32 -17.33 -15.74
CA ASN A 41 14.33 -16.73 -16.61
C ASN A 41 15.51 -16.08 -15.83
N SER A 42 15.53 -16.20 -14.50
CA SER A 42 16.56 -15.63 -13.62
C SER A 42 17.09 -16.69 -12.63
N PRO A 43 17.63 -17.82 -13.10
CA PRO A 43 17.90 -19.01 -12.27
C PRO A 43 19.01 -18.79 -11.21
N HIS A 44 19.77 -17.72 -11.31
CA HIS A 44 20.86 -17.37 -10.39
C HIS A 44 20.48 -16.24 -9.43
N ALA A 45 19.25 -15.75 -9.49
CA ALA A 45 18.79 -14.68 -8.61
C ALA A 45 18.43 -15.23 -7.23
N THR A 46 18.83 -14.54 -6.18
CA THR A 46 18.21 -14.71 -4.86
C THR A 46 16.80 -14.13 -4.88
N LEU A 47 15.82 -14.89 -4.44
CA LEU A 47 14.42 -14.45 -4.39
C LEU A 47 14.10 -13.89 -3.02
N CYS A 48 13.62 -12.66 -2.94
CA CYS A 48 13.04 -12.10 -1.73
C CYS A 48 11.52 -12.17 -1.85
N LEU A 49 10.89 -13.09 -1.09
CA LEU A 49 9.47 -13.40 -1.20
C LEU A 49 8.73 -13.00 0.07
N ASN A 50 7.55 -12.39 -0.10
CA ASN A 50 6.67 -12.10 1.03
C ASN A 50 6.07 -13.41 1.59
N ALA A 51 6.43 -13.74 2.82
CA ALA A 51 5.95 -14.93 3.51
C ALA A 51 4.44 -14.86 3.82
N ASP A 52 3.88 -13.67 3.95
CA ASP A 52 2.50 -13.43 4.37
C ASP A 52 1.50 -13.55 3.22
N ASP A 53 1.98 -13.54 1.97
CA ASP A 53 1.18 -13.74 0.77
C ASP A 53 1.32 -15.20 0.31
N SER A 54 0.25 -15.98 0.44
CA SER A 54 0.27 -17.42 0.11
C SER A 54 0.60 -17.71 -1.35
N MET A 55 0.25 -16.82 -2.28
CA MET A 55 0.58 -16.94 -3.69
C MET A 55 2.05 -16.64 -3.95
N VAL A 56 2.57 -15.57 -3.35
CA VAL A 56 3.99 -15.21 -3.44
C VAL A 56 4.86 -16.28 -2.79
N ALA A 57 4.49 -16.75 -1.59
CA ALA A 57 5.23 -17.80 -0.87
C ALA A 57 5.30 -19.10 -1.68
N SER A 58 4.24 -19.45 -2.45
CA SER A 58 4.19 -20.65 -3.28
C SER A 58 5.22 -20.67 -4.43
N ILE A 59 5.83 -19.54 -4.74
CA ILE A 59 6.90 -19.46 -5.76
C ILE A 59 8.10 -20.30 -5.33
N ALA A 60 8.42 -20.30 -4.04
CA ALA A 60 9.56 -21.05 -3.52
C ALA A 60 9.48 -22.56 -3.79
N ASP A 61 8.28 -23.14 -3.77
CA ASP A 61 8.07 -24.58 -4.03
C ASP A 61 8.29 -25.00 -5.50
N LYS A 62 8.48 -24.03 -6.38
CA LYS A 62 8.54 -24.23 -7.84
C LYS A 62 9.89 -23.86 -8.46
N VAL A 63 10.87 -23.49 -7.64
CA VAL A 63 12.19 -23.01 -8.09
C VAL A 63 13.29 -23.56 -7.21
N ASP A 64 14.51 -23.68 -7.78
CA ASP A 64 15.72 -24.12 -7.06
C ASP A 64 16.61 -22.91 -6.61
N SER A 65 16.07 -21.69 -6.68
CA SER A 65 16.79 -20.47 -6.28
C SER A 65 16.89 -20.34 -4.76
N ASP A 66 17.93 -19.66 -4.28
CA ASP A 66 17.99 -19.23 -2.87
C ASP A 66 16.83 -18.27 -2.56
N VAL A 67 16.14 -18.50 -1.43
CA VAL A 67 14.97 -17.70 -1.03
C VAL A 67 15.22 -17.05 0.31
N ILE A 68 14.97 -15.75 0.40
CA ILE A 68 14.85 -14.98 1.62
C ILE A 68 13.38 -14.63 1.80
N PHE A 69 12.72 -15.26 2.76
CA PHE A 69 11.36 -14.87 3.14
C PHE A 69 11.40 -13.65 4.05
N TYR A 70 10.50 -12.69 3.79
CA TYR A 70 10.26 -11.56 4.67
C TYR A 70 8.76 -11.41 4.95
N GLY A 71 8.41 -10.74 6.04
CA GLY A 71 7.01 -10.54 6.40
C GLY A 71 6.81 -9.68 7.65
N VAL A 72 5.56 -9.61 8.09
CA VAL A 72 5.12 -8.89 9.29
C VAL A 72 4.42 -9.88 10.21
N SER A 73 4.94 -10.06 11.42
CA SER A 73 4.49 -11.07 12.39
C SER A 73 3.58 -10.49 13.48
N CYS A 74 2.98 -9.33 13.24
CA CYS A 74 2.06 -8.68 14.17
C CYS A 74 0.90 -8.00 13.45
N GLU A 75 -0.17 -7.74 14.17
CA GLU A 75 -1.23 -6.85 13.68
C GLU A 75 -0.68 -5.43 13.54
N ILE A 76 -0.99 -4.78 12.41
CA ILE A 76 -0.52 -3.42 12.13
C ILE A 76 -1.48 -2.39 12.72
N TYR A 77 -2.78 -2.60 12.57
CA TYR A 77 -3.82 -1.69 13.07
C TYR A 77 -4.79 -2.44 13.96
N PRO A 78 -5.11 -1.90 15.17
CA PRO A 78 -6.13 -2.47 16.05
C PRO A 78 -7.55 -2.36 15.46
N GLU A 79 -7.81 -1.32 14.67
CA GLU A 79 -9.07 -1.14 13.97
C GLU A 79 -8.82 -1.18 12.46
N ARG A 80 -9.58 -2.00 11.76
CA ARG A 80 -9.45 -2.19 10.30
C ARG A 80 -10.78 -2.51 9.66
N VAL A 81 -10.91 -2.12 8.40
CA VAL A 81 -12.06 -2.54 7.58
C VAL A 81 -11.95 -4.02 7.23
N ALA A 82 -13.08 -4.65 6.98
CA ALA A 82 -13.11 -5.97 6.38
C ALA A 82 -12.62 -5.86 4.94
N ASP A 83 -11.47 -6.45 4.65
CA ASP A 83 -10.88 -6.47 3.32
C ASP A 83 -11.49 -7.58 2.47
N LEU A 84 -11.66 -7.32 1.18
CA LEU A 84 -11.85 -8.37 0.20
C LEU A 84 -10.52 -9.11 0.04
N SER A 85 -10.53 -10.39 0.36
CA SER A 85 -9.35 -11.25 0.21
C SER A 85 -9.29 -11.82 -1.20
N ASP A 86 -8.16 -11.62 -1.89
CA ASP A 86 -7.89 -12.18 -3.22
C ASP A 86 -7.40 -13.63 -3.15
N ALA A 87 -7.05 -14.10 -1.95
CA ALA A 87 -6.56 -15.46 -1.70
C ALA A 87 -7.24 -16.09 -0.48
N THR A 88 -8.54 -16.38 -0.59
CA THR A 88 -9.30 -17.06 0.45
C THR A 88 -9.04 -18.56 0.49
N HIS A 89 -8.64 -19.15 -0.65
CA HIS A 89 -8.49 -20.58 -0.82
C HIS A 89 -7.03 -20.97 -1.07
N CYS A 90 -6.66 -22.10 -0.53
CA CYS A 90 -5.32 -22.67 -0.63
C CYS A 90 -4.91 -22.90 -2.09
N ILE A 91 -3.82 -22.29 -2.52
CA ILE A 91 -3.27 -22.44 -3.87
C ILE A 91 -2.82 -23.88 -4.17
N MET A 92 -2.59 -24.70 -3.14
CA MET A 92 -2.15 -26.09 -3.29
C MET A 92 -3.31 -27.07 -3.44
N CYS A 93 -4.42 -26.89 -2.70
CA CYS A 93 -5.49 -27.89 -2.64
C CYS A 93 -6.92 -27.30 -2.74
N GLY A 94 -7.09 -25.99 -2.81
CA GLY A 94 -8.38 -25.32 -2.98
C GLY A 94 -9.26 -25.22 -1.72
N ASN A 95 -8.81 -25.70 -0.55
CA ASN A 95 -9.57 -25.50 0.70
C ASN A 95 -9.36 -24.09 1.25
N GLU A 96 -10.30 -23.61 2.05
CA GLU A 96 -10.16 -22.30 2.71
C GLU A 96 -8.96 -22.26 3.64
N TYR A 97 -8.30 -21.10 3.71
CA TYR A 97 -7.25 -20.83 4.68
C TYR A 97 -7.83 -20.47 6.05
N GLU A 98 -7.14 -20.88 7.10
CA GLU A 98 -7.24 -20.32 8.44
C GLU A 98 -6.11 -19.32 8.66
N TYR A 99 -6.38 -18.24 9.42
CA TYR A 99 -5.40 -17.22 9.73
C TYR A 99 -5.23 -17.08 11.24
N GLU A 100 -3.99 -17.12 11.71
CA GLU A 100 -3.62 -16.79 13.09
C GLU A 100 -3.80 -15.28 13.33
N TYR A 101 -3.36 -14.49 12.36
CA TYR A 101 -3.58 -13.04 12.29
C TYR A 101 -3.62 -12.60 10.83
N VAL A 102 -4.28 -11.48 10.58
CA VAL A 102 -4.31 -10.82 9.27
C VAL A 102 -3.78 -9.40 9.43
N THR A 103 -2.82 -9.01 8.61
CA THR A 103 -2.31 -7.64 8.57
C THR A 103 -3.19 -6.74 7.72
N PHE A 104 -3.41 -7.12 6.47
CA PHE A 104 -4.43 -6.54 5.58
C PHE A 104 -4.75 -7.48 4.40
N ALA A 105 -5.95 -7.38 3.86
CA ALA A 105 -6.46 -8.23 2.81
C ALA A 105 -6.22 -9.72 3.13
N HIS A 106 -5.46 -10.43 2.29
CA HIS A 106 -5.09 -11.82 2.50
C HIS A 106 -3.67 -12.00 3.06
N LEU A 107 -3.00 -10.93 3.46
CA LEU A 107 -1.66 -11.03 4.04
C LEU A 107 -1.73 -11.34 5.54
N GLY A 108 -0.93 -12.30 5.98
CA GLY A 108 -0.84 -12.66 7.40
C GLY A 108 -0.35 -14.08 7.67
N GLY A 109 -0.63 -14.57 8.87
CA GLY A 109 -0.28 -15.92 9.32
C GLY A 109 -1.24 -16.98 8.80
N PHE A 110 -1.23 -17.28 7.50
CA PHE A 110 -2.11 -18.25 6.87
C PHE A 110 -1.69 -19.69 7.11
N ARG A 111 -2.67 -20.59 7.16
CA ARG A 111 -2.49 -22.04 7.20
C ARG A 111 -3.67 -22.74 6.51
N CYS A 112 -3.39 -23.75 5.71
CA CYS A 112 -4.40 -24.65 5.17
C CYS A 112 -4.62 -25.85 6.10
N PRO A 113 -5.81 -26.02 6.68
CA PRO A 113 -6.08 -27.14 7.59
C PRO A 113 -6.11 -28.49 6.87
N ALA A 114 -6.32 -28.50 5.54
CA ALA A 114 -6.47 -29.73 4.77
C ALA A 114 -5.12 -30.31 4.30
N CYS A 115 -4.22 -29.49 3.74
CA CYS A 115 -2.95 -29.98 3.20
C CYS A 115 -1.72 -29.58 4.02
N GLY A 116 -1.88 -28.70 5.02
CA GLY A 116 -0.79 -28.27 5.87
C GLY A 116 0.06 -27.13 5.27
N TYR A 117 -0.22 -26.67 4.04
CA TYR A 117 0.48 -25.51 3.47
C TYR A 117 0.25 -24.27 4.37
N ALA A 118 1.34 -23.65 4.77
CA ALA A 118 1.28 -22.54 5.74
C ALA A 118 2.33 -21.49 5.43
N ARG A 119 2.17 -20.34 6.08
CA ARG A 119 3.13 -19.24 6.05
C ARG A 119 4.54 -19.75 6.36
N PRO A 120 5.52 -19.54 5.48
CA PRO A 120 6.92 -19.84 5.78
C PRO A 120 7.41 -18.96 6.95
N VAL A 121 8.38 -19.45 7.72
CA VAL A 121 9.05 -18.65 8.73
C VAL A 121 9.92 -17.60 8.02
N PRO A 122 9.68 -16.30 8.19
CA PRO A 122 10.47 -15.29 7.52
C PRO A 122 11.86 -15.16 8.18
N MET A 123 12.90 -15.03 7.34
CA MET A 123 14.24 -14.66 7.77
C MET A 123 14.29 -13.21 8.26
N VAL A 124 13.53 -12.33 7.60
CA VAL A 124 13.37 -10.92 7.97
C VAL A 124 11.92 -10.69 8.38
N ALA A 125 11.68 -10.37 9.64
CA ALA A 125 10.33 -10.11 10.13
C ALA A 125 10.23 -8.79 10.87
N VAL A 126 9.14 -8.05 10.64
CA VAL A 126 8.70 -7.01 11.57
C VAL A 126 7.89 -7.69 12.66
N GLU A 127 8.46 -7.80 13.84
CA GLU A 127 7.85 -8.51 14.97
C GLU A 127 6.84 -7.67 15.74
N LYS A 128 7.12 -6.35 15.85
CA LYS A 128 6.25 -5.40 16.56
C LYS A 128 6.40 -3.99 16.02
N ILE A 129 5.36 -3.18 16.22
CA ILE A 129 5.42 -1.74 16.15
C ILE A 129 5.54 -1.22 17.57
N LEU A 130 6.76 -0.76 17.94
CA LEU A 130 7.06 -0.32 19.30
C LEU A 130 6.47 1.07 19.57
N GLU A 131 6.56 1.97 18.57
CA GLU A 131 6.02 3.33 18.62
C GLU A 131 5.39 3.66 17.27
N ARG A 132 4.32 4.45 17.30
CA ARG A 132 3.64 4.95 16.10
C ARG A 132 3.36 6.43 16.24
N HIS A 133 3.74 7.19 15.21
CA HIS A 133 3.43 8.60 15.02
C HIS A 133 2.68 8.81 13.70
N SER A 134 2.25 10.02 13.42
CA SER A 134 1.49 10.36 12.21
C SER A 134 2.27 10.12 10.90
N ASP A 135 3.60 10.18 10.94
CA ASP A 135 4.50 10.14 9.80
C ASP A 135 5.67 9.17 9.95
N SER A 136 5.78 8.52 11.10
CA SER A 136 6.92 7.67 11.45
C SER A 136 6.54 6.57 12.43
N CYS A 137 7.39 5.55 12.57
CA CYS A 137 7.25 4.54 13.60
C CYS A 137 8.61 3.97 14.01
N VAL A 138 8.63 3.28 15.16
CA VAL A 138 9.76 2.45 15.59
C VAL A 138 9.34 1.00 15.45
N LEU A 139 10.03 0.25 14.60
CA LEU A 139 9.76 -1.15 14.31
C LEU A 139 10.75 -2.05 15.05
N GLU A 140 10.27 -3.11 15.66
CA GLU A 140 11.12 -4.24 16.06
C GLU A 140 11.30 -5.15 14.86
N ILE A 141 12.48 -5.15 14.24
CA ILE A 141 12.78 -5.97 13.06
C ILE A 141 13.76 -7.06 13.45
N SER A 142 13.42 -8.32 13.18
CA SER A 142 14.30 -9.47 13.35
C SER A 142 14.95 -9.87 12.02
N VAL A 143 16.19 -10.30 12.09
CA VAL A 143 16.92 -10.98 11.01
C VAL A 143 17.53 -12.24 11.62
N ASP A 144 17.20 -13.41 11.08
CA ASP A 144 17.60 -14.72 11.63
C ASP A 144 17.29 -14.88 13.14
N GLY A 145 16.17 -14.30 13.59
CA GLY A 145 15.73 -14.35 14.99
C GLY A 145 16.39 -13.32 15.92
N GLU A 146 17.31 -12.51 15.45
CA GLU A 146 17.91 -11.42 16.23
C GLU A 146 17.18 -10.10 15.99
N SER A 147 16.45 -9.61 16.98
CA SER A 147 15.65 -8.38 16.90
C SER A 147 16.42 -7.12 17.21
N SER A 148 16.04 -6.02 16.55
CA SER A 148 16.54 -4.66 16.82
C SER A 148 15.42 -3.64 16.64
N ALA A 149 15.44 -2.56 17.43
CA ALA A 149 14.54 -1.43 17.26
C ALA A 149 15.07 -0.51 16.15
N VAL A 150 14.29 -0.27 15.13
CA VAL A 150 14.65 0.53 13.95
C VAL A 150 13.64 1.66 13.76
N PRO A 151 14.05 2.93 13.94
CA PRO A 151 13.19 4.07 13.62
C PRO A 151 13.09 4.22 12.11
N VAL A 152 11.87 4.46 11.61
CA VAL A 152 11.58 4.62 10.18
C VAL A 152 10.55 5.72 9.97
N ASP A 153 10.75 6.52 8.94
CA ASP A 153 9.83 7.60 8.56
C ASP A 153 8.74 7.04 7.61
N VAL A 154 7.88 6.16 8.15
CA VAL A 154 6.79 5.52 7.38
C VAL A 154 5.51 5.46 8.20
N PRO A 155 4.37 5.96 7.69
CA PRO A 155 3.11 5.98 8.41
C PRO A 155 2.18 4.80 8.10
N ALA A 156 2.22 4.27 6.89
CA ALA A 156 1.21 3.33 6.38
C ALA A 156 1.64 1.87 6.46
N SER A 157 0.67 0.95 6.53
CA SER A 157 0.92 -0.48 6.70
C SER A 157 1.70 -1.14 5.55
N TYR A 158 1.45 -0.73 4.31
CA TYR A 158 2.22 -1.23 3.17
C TYR A 158 3.69 -0.81 3.22
N ASP A 159 4.01 0.34 3.80
CA ASP A 159 5.39 0.80 3.98
C ASP A 159 6.13 -0.05 5.00
N ILE A 160 5.45 -0.60 6.01
CA ILE A 160 6.04 -1.55 6.97
C ILE A 160 6.49 -2.82 6.24
N TYR A 161 5.67 -3.34 5.30
CA TYR A 161 6.10 -4.44 4.42
C TYR A 161 7.27 -4.05 3.53
N ASN A 162 7.26 -2.82 3.00
CA ASN A 162 8.36 -2.31 2.19
C ASN A 162 9.67 -2.22 3.01
N CYS A 163 9.61 -1.88 4.31
CA CYS A 163 10.77 -1.92 5.18
C CYS A 163 11.38 -3.32 5.28
N ALA A 164 10.56 -4.35 5.57
CA ALA A 164 11.02 -5.74 5.60
C ALA A 164 11.59 -6.19 4.25
N CYS A 165 10.92 -5.83 3.17
CA CYS A 165 11.32 -6.10 1.79
C CYS A 165 12.70 -5.49 1.44
N VAL A 166 12.94 -4.22 1.83
CA VAL A 166 14.22 -3.54 1.60
C VAL A 166 15.35 -4.21 2.37
N VAL A 167 15.12 -4.58 3.63
CA VAL A 167 16.11 -5.33 4.42
C VAL A 167 16.44 -6.66 3.73
N ALA A 168 15.45 -7.46 3.34
CA ALA A 168 15.65 -8.72 2.63
C ALA A 168 16.44 -8.52 1.32
N GLY A 169 16.10 -7.48 0.54
CA GLY A 169 16.81 -7.14 -0.68
C GLY A 169 18.28 -6.77 -0.45
N LEU A 170 18.57 -5.99 0.58
CA LEU A 170 19.96 -5.62 0.91
C LEU A 170 20.77 -6.85 1.36
N LEU A 171 20.17 -7.75 2.17
CA LEU A 171 20.81 -9.02 2.54
C LEU A 171 21.10 -9.88 1.30
N ALA A 172 20.19 -9.96 0.33
CA ALA A 172 20.40 -10.67 -0.93
C ALA A 172 21.59 -10.12 -1.76
N PHE A 173 21.92 -8.83 -1.58
CA PHE A 173 23.11 -8.23 -2.17
C PHE A 173 24.39 -8.37 -1.32
N GLY A 174 24.30 -9.02 -0.13
CA GLY A 174 25.42 -9.28 0.76
C GLY A 174 25.75 -8.15 1.73
N PHE A 175 24.85 -7.16 1.91
CA PHE A 175 24.99 -6.17 2.98
C PHE A 175 24.68 -6.80 4.34
N SER A 176 25.31 -6.28 5.40
CA SER A 176 25.01 -6.74 6.76
C SER A 176 23.68 -6.20 7.26
N LYS A 177 23.15 -6.81 8.32
CA LYS A 177 21.94 -6.37 9.04
C LYS A 177 22.06 -4.91 9.46
N GLU A 178 23.20 -4.52 10.04
CA GLU A 178 23.46 -3.17 10.53
C GLU A 178 23.45 -2.14 9.38
N GLN A 179 24.04 -2.48 8.24
CA GLN A 179 24.03 -1.63 7.05
C GLN A 179 22.61 -1.46 6.50
N ALA A 180 21.82 -2.54 6.50
CA ALA A 180 20.42 -2.49 6.05
C ALA A 180 19.57 -1.61 6.97
N PHE A 181 19.71 -1.74 8.29
CA PHE A 181 18.98 -0.93 9.26
C PHE A 181 19.41 0.55 9.24
N GLU A 182 20.72 0.82 9.08
CA GLU A 182 21.20 2.19 8.90
C GLU A 182 20.64 2.86 7.64
N ALA A 183 20.60 2.13 6.52
CA ALA A 183 20.02 2.62 5.28
C ALA A 183 18.51 2.91 5.42
N LEU A 184 17.78 2.00 6.09
CA LEU A 184 16.36 2.14 6.34
C LEU A 184 16.04 3.36 7.22
N GLY A 185 16.80 3.60 8.29
CA GLY A 185 16.65 4.77 9.16
C GLY A 185 17.01 6.11 8.51
N LYS A 186 17.74 6.10 7.39
CA LYS A 186 18.05 7.30 6.60
C LYS A 186 17.06 7.57 5.48
N PHE A 187 16.17 6.61 5.20
CA PHE A 187 15.19 6.76 4.13
C PHE A 187 14.24 7.92 4.46
N LYS A 188 13.93 8.71 3.45
CA LYS A 188 12.90 9.74 3.49
C LYS A 188 11.88 9.45 2.40
N HIS A 189 10.60 9.65 2.69
CA HIS A 189 9.57 9.51 1.67
C HIS A 189 9.86 10.41 0.46
N GLY A 190 9.78 9.81 -0.72
CA GLY A 190 9.79 10.54 -1.97
C GLY A 190 8.42 11.18 -2.26
N PHE A 191 8.39 12.01 -3.29
CA PHE A 191 7.18 12.68 -3.76
C PHE A 191 6.01 11.71 -4.02
N GLY A 192 4.78 12.12 -3.66
CA GLY A 192 3.53 11.48 -4.03
C GLY A 192 3.09 10.28 -3.19
N ARG A 193 3.88 9.84 -2.19
CA ARG A 193 3.44 8.82 -1.23
C ARG A 193 3.56 9.36 0.18
N SER A 194 2.41 9.67 0.80
CA SER A 194 2.34 10.34 2.12
C SER A 194 3.06 11.71 2.17
N GLU A 195 3.17 12.38 1.02
CA GLU A 195 3.74 13.72 0.93
C GLU A 195 2.85 14.72 1.68
N VAL A 196 3.45 15.57 2.52
CA VAL A 196 2.74 16.63 3.22
C VAL A 196 3.07 17.96 2.58
N LEU A 197 2.04 18.62 2.05
CA LEU A 197 2.13 19.98 1.48
C LEU A 197 1.63 20.99 2.50
N ASP A 198 2.25 22.16 2.55
CA ASP A 198 1.70 23.33 3.24
C ASP A 198 0.93 24.18 2.24
N VAL A 199 -0.39 24.24 2.40
CA VAL A 199 -1.27 25.04 1.56
C VAL A 199 -1.78 26.22 2.39
N ASN A 200 -1.06 27.33 2.34
CA ASN A 200 -1.38 28.57 3.10
C ASN A 200 -1.58 28.30 4.61
N GLY A 201 -0.75 27.47 5.22
CA GLY A 201 -0.83 27.09 6.64
C GLY A 201 -1.70 25.87 6.93
N THR A 202 -2.43 25.35 5.94
CA THR A 202 -3.14 24.06 6.05
C THR A 202 -2.20 22.91 5.65
N LYS A 203 -2.02 21.94 6.54
CA LYS A 203 -1.27 20.72 6.24
C LYS A 203 -2.12 19.77 5.41
N VAL A 204 -1.70 19.51 4.19
CA VAL A 204 -2.38 18.62 3.24
C VAL A 204 -1.52 17.40 3.00
N ARG A 205 -1.96 16.23 3.50
CA ARG A 205 -1.30 14.95 3.24
C ARG A 205 -1.87 14.32 1.99
N LEU A 206 -1.01 14.05 1.01
CA LEU A 206 -1.38 13.45 -0.26
C LEU A 206 -1.08 11.95 -0.25
N MET A 207 -2.10 11.12 -0.46
CA MET A 207 -2.02 9.66 -0.42
C MET A 207 -2.53 9.05 -1.72
N LEU A 208 -1.74 8.10 -2.25
CA LEU A 208 -2.08 7.38 -3.48
C LEU A 208 -2.98 6.18 -3.18
N MET A 209 -4.19 6.16 -3.77
CA MET A 209 -5.04 4.98 -3.88
C MET A 209 -5.03 4.47 -5.33
N LYS A 210 -4.85 3.18 -5.54
CA LYS A 210 -4.81 2.62 -6.90
C LYS A 210 -5.79 1.45 -7.11
N ASN A 211 -6.09 0.75 -6.04
CA ASN A 211 -6.95 -0.43 -6.02
C ASN A 211 -7.63 -0.55 -4.65
N PRO A 212 -8.59 -1.49 -4.47
CA PRO A 212 -9.31 -1.65 -3.20
C PRO A 212 -8.40 -1.89 -2.01
N ALA A 213 -7.39 -2.76 -2.13
CA ALA A 213 -6.48 -3.08 -1.04
C ALA A 213 -5.69 -1.84 -0.59
N GLY A 214 -5.12 -1.08 -1.53
CA GLY A 214 -4.41 0.18 -1.22
C GLY A 214 -5.33 1.23 -0.61
N CYS A 215 -6.57 1.35 -1.10
CA CYS A 215 -7.58 2.25 -0.54
C CYS A 215 -7.92 1.88 0.90
N ASN A 216 -8.14 0.59 1.18
CA ASN A 216 -8.44 0.11 2.53
C ASN A 216 -7.29 0.36 3.51
N GLN A 217 -6.02 0.33 3.05
CA GLN A 217 -4.89 0.69 3.90
C GLN A 217 -4.90 2.18 4.30
N ILE A 218 -5.30 3.06 3.39
CA ILE A 218 -5.49 4.48 3.71
C ILE A 218 -6.66 4.65 4.69
N ILE A 219 -7.77 3.96 4.47
CA ILE A 219 -8.92 3.98 5.37
C ILE A 219 -8.50 3.47 6.77
N ASN A 220 -7.78 2.35 6.86
CA ASN A 220 -7.27 1.82 8.12
C ASN A 220 -6.35 2.82 8.83
N LEU A 221 -5.46 3.50 8.10
CA LEU A 221 -4.63 4.56 8.68
C LEU A 221 -5.51 5.67 9.27
N LEU A 222 -6.48 6.18 8.52
CA LEU A 222 -7.38 7.25 8.96
C LEU A 222 -8.27 6.84 10.15
N LEU A 223 -8.66 5.57 10.23
CA LEU A 223 -9.44 5.05 11.37
C LEU A 223 -8.62 4.98 12.66
N ASN A 224 -7.30 4.84 12.57
CA ASN A 224 -6.40 4.74 13.71
C ASN A 224 -5.67 6.05 14.04
N GLU A 225 -6.03 7.15 13.37
CA GLU A 225 -5.54 8.49 13.70
C GLU A 225 -6.35 9.12 14.83
N THR A 226 -5.66 9.92 15.63
CA THR A 226 -6.26 10.62 16.77
C THR A 226 -6.91 11.97 16.40
N ASP A 227 -6.62 12.49 15.21
CA ASP A 227 -7.19 13.76 14.71
C ASP A 227 -8.55 13.50 14.04
N GLU A 228 -9.61 13.61 14.83
CA GLU A 228 -10.99 13.44 14.34
C GLU A 228 -11.43 14.58 13.41
N ASP A 229 -10.83 15.76 13.52
CA ASP A 229 -11.20 16.94 12.74
C ASP A 229 -10.54 17.01 11.35
N MET A 230 -9.63 16.06 11.06
CA MET A 230 -8.94 16.00 9.75
C MET A 230 -9.94 15.94 8.58
N GLY A 231 -9.80 16.87 7.63
CA GLY A 231 -10.62 16.92 6.42
C GLY A 231 -10.33 15.75 5.47
N LEU A 232 -11.33 15.33 4.69
CA LEU A 232 -11.21 14.28 3.67
C LEU A 232 -11.48 14.87 2.28
N VAL A 233 -10.56 14.65 1.36
CA VAL A 233 -10.70 14.94 -0.06
C VAL A 233 -10.41 13.68 -0.86
N CYS A 234 -11.28 13.34 -1.80
CA CYS A 234 -11.11 12.19 -2.68
C CYS A 234 -11.04 12.68 -4.14
N ILE A 235 -9.96 12.39 -4.83
CA ILE A 235 -9.77 12.77 -6.23
C ILE A 235 -9.69 11.50 -7.08
N LEU A 236 -10.58 11.39 -8.06
CA LEU A 236 -10.70 10.19 -8.89
C LEU A 236 -10.71 10.57 -10.38
N ASN A 237 -9.81 9.97 -11.15
CA ASN A 237 -9.75 10.06 -12.61
C ASN A 237 -9.91 8.65 -13.22
N ASP A 238 -10.16 8.59 -14.53
CA ASP A 238 -10.26 7.36 -15.31
C ASP A 238 -9.35 7.38 -16.55
N GLN A 239 -8.18 8.02 -16.42
CA GLN A 239 -7.21 8.06 -17.50
C GLN A 239 -6.60 6.68 -17.76
N GLU A 240 -6.03 6.47 -18.94
CA GLU A 240 -5.49 5.17 -19.38
C GLU A 240 -4.49 4.56 -18.36
N CYS A 241 -3.70 5.39 -17.67
CA CYS A 241 -2.75 4.94 -16.64
C CYS A 241 -3.41 4.53 -15.32
N ASP A 242 -4.66 4.97 -15.06
CA ASP A 242 -5.42 4.61 -13.85
C ASP A 242 -6.25 3.33 -14.05
N GLY A 243 -6.50 2.95 -15.32
CA GLY A 243 -7.57 2.05 -15.70
C GLY A 243 -8.90 2.81 -15.90
N THR A 244 -9.66 2.43 -16.91
CA THR A 244 -10.92 3.12 -17.26
C THR A 244 -12.10 2.65 -16.41
N ASP A 245 -11.99 1.48 -15.77
CA ASP A 245 -12.98 0.95 -14.84
C ASP A 245 -12.71 1.48 -13.42
N VAL A 246 -13.57 2.39 -12.96
CA VAL A 246 -13.53 2.94 -11.61
C VAL A 246 -14.42 2.20 -10.61
N SER A 247 -15.10 1.11 -11.03
CA SER A 247 -16.03 0.37 -10.18
C SER A 247 -15.36 -0.24 -8.94
N TRP A 248 -14.05 -0.43 -8.97
CA TRP A 248 -13.26 -0.90 -7.84
C TRP A 248 -13.42 -0.06 -6.55
N ILE A 249 -13.85 1.22 -6.67
CA ILE A 249 -14.13 2.05 -5.48
C ILE A 249 -15.25 1.46 -4.60
N TYR A 250 -16.12 0.61 -5.17
CA TYR A 250 -17.19 -0.07 -4.42
C TYR A 250 -16.69 -1.27 -3.62
N ASP A 251 -15.50 -1.78 -3.93
CA ASP A 251 -14.84 -2.86 -3.19
C ASP A 251 -14.01 -2.35 -1.99
N ALA A 252 -13.89 -1.03 -1.82
CA ALA A 252 -13.21 -0.43 -0.68
C ALA A 252 -14.20 -0.08 0.44
N GLY A 253 -13.75 -0.18 1.70
CA GLY A 253 -14.57 -0.07 2.91
C GLY A 253 -14.88 1.37 3.37
N TRP A 254 -15.33 2.22 2.46
CA TRP A 254 -15.67 3.62 2.74
C TRP A 254 -16.71 3.82 3.84
N GLU A 255 -17.54 2.80 4.12
CA GLU A 255 -18.55 2.81 5.18
C GLU A 255 -17.94 3.13 6.55
N ALA A 256 -16.76 2.58 6.84
CA ALA A 256 -16.09 2.78 8.12
C ALA A 256 -15.67 4.26 8.30
N ILE A 257 -15.13 4.89 7.25
CA ILE A 257 -14.75 6.30 7.29
C ILE A 257 -15.97 7.23 7.30
N CYS A 258 -17.01 6.91 6.51
CA CYS A 258 -18.25 7.69 6.46
C CYS A 258 -19.06 7.63 7.76
N ALA A 259 -18.87 6.58 8.57
CA ALA A 259 -19.44 6.54 9.93
C ALA A 259 -18.82 7.59 10.86
N ARG A 260 -17.56 7.98 10.64
CA ARG A 260 -16.83 8.98 11.45
C ARG A 260 -16.82 10.38 10.82
N LYS A 261 -16.62 10.45 9.50
CA LYS A 261 -16.56 11.71 8.75
C LYS A 261 -17.93 12.06 8.17
N ARG A 262 -18.37 13.28 8.40
CA ARG A 262 -19.68 13.77 7.92
C ARG A 262 -19.57 14.61 6.66
N THR A 263 -18.35 15.00 6.28
CA THR A 263 -18.08 15.86 5.13
C THR A 263 -16.89 15.37 4.33
N ALA A 264 -16.96 15.54 3.01
CA ALA A 264 -15.84 15.31 2.10
C ALA A 264 -15.94 16.22 0.88
N ILE A 265 -14.79 16.44 0.23
CA ILE A 265 -14.72 17.05 -1.10
C ILE A 265 -14.34 15.98 -2.09
N CYS A 266 -15.08 15.88 -3.20
CA CYS A 266 -14.76 15.02 -4.33
C CYS A 266 -14.27 15.89 -5.50
N SER A 267 -13.27 15.40 -6.23
CA SER A 267 -12.65 16.12 -7.35
C SER A 267 -12.17 15.14 -8.42
N GLY A 268 -11.68 15.67 -9.54
CA GLY A 268 -11.20 14.88 -10.68
C GLY A 268 -12.28 14.62 -11.74
N ASP A 269 -11.90 13.83 -12.75
CA ASP A 269 -12.76 13.53 -13.91
C ASP A 269 -13.99 12.69 -13.51
N ARG A 270 -13.89 11.91 -12.42
CA ARG A 270 -14.93 11.01 -11.90
C ARG A 270 -15.37 11.43 -10.47
N ALA A 271 -15.41 12.75 -10.23
CA ALA A 271 -15.82 13.31 -8.93
C ALA A 271 -17.23 12.88 -8.52
N GLU A 272 -18.18 12.79 -9.47
CA GLU A 272 -19.56 12.38 -9.25
C GLU A 272 -19.67 10.91 -8.85
N ASP A 273 -18.86 10.02 -9.47
CA ASP A 273 -18.85 8.61 -9.09
C ASP A 273 -18.33 8.44 -7.67
N MET A 274 -17.28 9.16 -7.31
CA MET A 274 -16.76 9.15 -5.94
C MET A 274 -17.75 9.74 -4.94
N ALA A 275 -18.42 10.84 -5.27
CA ALA A 275 -19.47 11.44 -4.45
C ALA A 275 -20.64 10.46 -4.23
N LEU A 276 -21.06 9.78 -5.31
CA LEU A 276 -22.09 8.75 -5.25
C LEU A 276 -21.66 7.59 -4.35
N ARG A 277 -20.40 7.13 -4.45
CA ARG A 277 -19.85 6.07 -3.60
C ARG A 277 -19.89 6.46 -2.12
N LEU A 278 -19.43 7.67 -1.76
CA LEU A 278 -19.46 8.15 -0.38
C LEU A 278 -20.89 8.29 0.16
N LYS A 279 -21.82 8.74 -0.68
CA LYS A 279 -23.24 8.78 -0.32
C LYS A 279 -23.80 7.39 -0.01
N TYR A 280 -23.48 6.37 -0.83
CA TYR A 280 -23.89 4.99 -0.56
C TYR A 280 -23.19 4.40 0.66
N ALA A 281 -21.99 4.86 0.99
CA ALA A 281 -21.27 4.51 2.22
C ALA A 281 -21.86 5.18 3.48
N GLY A 282 -22.91 6.00 3.35
CA GLY A 282 -23.63 6.61 4.46
C GLY A 282 -23.23 8.06 4.78
N MET A 283 -22.40 8.71 3.97
CA MET A 283 -22.13 10.13 4.14
C MET A 283 -23.36 10.96 3.76
N PRO A 284 -23.77 11.98 4.55
CA PRO A 284 -24.87 12.88 4.21
C PRO A 284 -24.62 13.57 2.86
N ALA A 285 -25.64 13.63 2.00
CA ALA A 285 -25.49 14.23 0.67
C ALA A 285 -25.12 15.72 0.71
N ASP A 286 -25.60 16.44 1.72
CA ASP A 286 -25.29 17.86 2.00
C ASP A 286 -23.86 18.04 2.58
N GLY A 287 -23.22 16.99 3.05
CA GLY A 287 -21.84 16.94 3.48
C GLY A 287 -20.84 16.70 2.35
N ILE A 288 -21.31 16.34 1.14
CA ILE A 288 -20.45 16.05 0.00
C ILE A 288 -20.41 17.26 -0.94
N ARG A 289 -19.22 17.80 -1.19
CA ARG A 289 -19.00 18.88 -2.14
C ARG A 289 -18.20 18.38 -3.32
N ILE A 290 -18.49 18.89 -4.51
CA ILE A 290 -17.73 18.61 -5.73
C ILE A 290 -17.02 19.88 -6.18
N ILE A 291 -15.69 19.77 -6.40
CA ILE A 291 -14.85 20.85 -6.92
C ILE A 291 -13.96 20.23 -8.00
N HIS A 292 -14.24 20.51 -9.28
CA HIS A 292 -13.48 19.92 -10.38
C HIS A 292 -12.13 20.59 -10.63
N ASP A 293 -12.06 21.91 -10.54
CA ASP A 293 -10.83 22.66 -10.79
C ASP A 293 -9.85 22.52 -9.63
N TYR A 294 -8.64 22.04 -9.90
CA TYR A 294 -7.63 21.88 -8.86
C TYR A 294 -7.13 23.19 -8.28
N GLY A 295 -7.24 24.32 -9.00
CA GLY A 295 -6.91 25.64 -8.47
C GLY A 295 -7.91 26.06 -7.41
N GLU A 296 -9.23 25.94 -7.71
CA GLU A 296 -10.29 26.19 -6.74
C GLU A 296 -10.19 25.25 -5.52
N LEU A 297 -9.86 23.98 -5.75
CA LEU A 297 -9.66 23.02 -4.67
C LEU A 297 -8.49 23.45 -3.75
N ILE A 298 -7.36 23.87 -4.30
CA ILE A 298 -6.19 24.35 -3.53
C ILE A 298 -6.54 25.59 -2.72
N GLU A 299 -7.30 26.53 -3.32
CA GLU A 299 -7.78 27.70 -2.59
C GLU A 299 -8.70 27.32 -1.42
N GLU A 300 -9.60 26.36 -1.64
CA GLU A 300 -10.49 25.88 -0.59
C GLU A 300 -9.71 25.19 0.54
N LEU A 301 -8.75 24.34 0.20
CA LEU A 301 -7.86 23.69 1.17
C LEU A 301 -7.14 24.72 2.05
N GLY A 302 -6.64 25.81 1.45
CA GLY A 302 -6.00 26.90 2.19
C GLY A 302 -6.92 27.66 3.18
N ARG A 303 -8.25 27.50 3.05
CA ARG A 303 -9.24 28.12 3.95
C ARG A 303 -9.68 27.20 5.08
N MET A 304 -9.40 25.90 5.02
CA MET A 304 -9.94 24.90 5.96
C MET A 304 -9.41 25.07 7.39
N GLY A 305 -8.16 25.52 7.56
CA GLY A 305 -7.57 25.81 8.87
C GLY A 305 -7.31 24.59 9.77
N HIS A 306 -7.52 23.39 9.28
CA HIS A 306 -7.24 22.09 9.92
C HIS A 306 -6.56 21.16 8.93
N ALA A 307 -5.90 20.11 9.41
CA ALA A 307 -5.22 19.14 8.55
C ALA A 307 -6.19 18.44 7.59
N VAL A 308 -5.72 18.12 6.38
CA VAL A 308 -6.53 17.47 5.34
C VAL A 308 -5.77 16.28 4.77
N THR A 309 -6.46 15.15 4.60
CA THR A 309 -5.96 14.05 3.79
C THR A 309 -6.63 14.07 2.42
N VAL A 310 -5.81 14.15 1.38
CA VAL A 310 -6.19 14.02 -0.01
C VAL A 310 -5.85 12.60 -0.46
N VAL A 311 -6.88 11.84 -0.80
CA VAL A 311 -6.75 10.48 -1.34
C VAL A 311 -7.01 10.53 -2.83
N ALA A 312 -6.03 10.20 -3.65
CA ALA A 312 -6.09 10.36 -5.09
C ALA A 312 -5.55 9.13 -5.83
N ASN A 313 -6.12 8.78 -7.00
CA ASN A 313 -5.50 7.80 -7.87
C ASN A 313 -4.34 8.44 -8.66
N TYR A 314 -3.63 7.66 -9.47
CA TYR A 314 -2.31 8.04 -9.97
C TYR A 314 -2.31 9.34 -10.79
N SER A 315 -3.13 9.43 -11.84
CA SER A 315 -3.16 10.64 -12.69
C SER A 315 -3.73 11.84 -11.93
N ALA A 316 -4.72 11.62 -11.06
CA ALA A 316 -5.31 12.64 -10.21
C ALA A 316 -4.27 13.21 -9.23
N MET A 317 -3.48 12.33 -8.60
CA MET A 317 -2.39 12.73 -7.72
C MET A 317 -1.35 13.57 -8.45
N LEU A 318 -0.89 13.13 -9.63
CA LEU A 318 0.08 13.87 -10.43
C LEU A 318 -0.46 15.23 -10.86
N GLY A 319 -1.71 15.28 -11.34
CA GLY A 319 -2.35 16.52 -11.77
C GLY A 319 -2.54 17.53 -10.64
N PHE A 320 -3.07 17.05 -9.49
CA PHE A 320 -3.22 17.88 -8.29
C PHE A 320 -1.87 18.39 -7.79
N ARG A 321 -0.86 17.50 -7.67
CA ARG A 321 0.49 17.86 -7.20
C ARG A 321 1.18 18.87 -8.14
N ALA A 322 1.05 18.71 -9.46
CA ALA A 322 1.59 19.65 -10.45
C ALA A 322 0.93 21.04 -10.32
N LYS A 323 -0.40 21.08 -10.14
CA LYS A 323 -1.12 22.34 -9.91
C LYS A 323 -0.71 22.99 -8.60
N ALA A 324 -0.59 22.20 -7.51
CA ALA A 324 -0.13 22.70 -6.22
C ALA A 324 1.29 23.27 -6.31
N ALA A 325 2.21 22.60 -7.02
CA ALA A 325 3.57 23.11 -7.25
C ALA A 325 3.55 24.47 -7.94
N SER A 326 2.73 24.60 -8.98
CA SER A 326 2.60 25.87 -9.73
C SER A 326 2.03 27.01 -8.89
N VAL A 327 1.03 26.72 -8.03
CA VAL A 327 0.37 27.74 -7.20
C VAL A 327 1.22 28.13 -5.97
N LEU A 328 1.88 27.14 -5.36
CA LEU A 328 2.62 27.32 -4.10
C LEU A 328 4.12 27.57 -4.31
N GLY A 329 4.62 27.54 -5.56
CA GLY A 329 6.04 27.69 -5.85
C GLY A 329 6.93 26.54 -5.36
N LEU A 330 6.38 25.31 -5.32
CA LEU A 330 7.12 24.11 -4.91
C LEU A 330 7.93 23.53 -6.09
N ALA A 331 8.97 22.72 -5.78
CA ALA A 331 9.70 21.98 -6.78
C ALA A 331 8.77 21.03 -7.57
N GLY A 332 9.05 20.83 -8.85
CA GLY A 332 8.32 19.89 -9.69
C GLY A 332 8.47 18.45 -9.21
N PHE A 333 7.52 17.57 -9.56
CA PHE A 333 7.51 16.16 -9.12
C PHE A 333 8.79 15.40 -9.49
N TRP A 334 9.44 15.78 -10.59
CA TRP A 334 10.67 15.12 -11.10
C TRP A 334 11.95 15.89 -10.82
N GLU A 335 11.91 16.98 -10.05
CA GLU A 335 13.04 17.87 -9.78
C GLU A 335 13.61 17.71 -8.36
N GLY A 336 13.14 16.72 -7.61
CA GLY A 336 13.53 16.45 -6.22
C GLY A 336 14.48 15.27 -6.07
#